data_ab62f0af87db18e615596c885be7c1f7
#
_entry.id   ab62f0af87db18e615596c885be7c1f7
#
_cell.length_a   1.000
_cell.length_b   1.000
_cell.length_c   1.000
_cell.angle_alpha   90.00
_cell.angle_beta   90.00
_cell.angle_gamma   90.00
#
_symmetry.space_group_name_H-M   'P 1'
#
loop_
_entity.id
_entity.type
_entity.pdbx_description
1 polymer ?
#
loop_
_entity_poly.entity_id
_entity_poly.type
_entity_poly.pdbx_seq_one_letter_code
_entity_poly.pdbx_strand_id
1 'polypeptide(L)'
;MPSHDFYSYDAKYIDEQGAALKIPADITDAVSDHIRDLAVRTFQTLECEGLGRVDCFLKKDGTVIVNEINTIPGFTQISMYPQLWEASGLPYSDLISRLIELAIERFERDQELAELEDEAERLEAKQSDLPRVAMQAMMAGEL
;
A
#
# COMPACT_ATOMS: atom_id res chain seq x y z
N MET A 1 -20.12 12.88 -24.17
CA MET A 1 -18.80 12.59 -24.78
C MET A 1 -17.85 13.67 -24.30
N PRO A 2 -16.64 13.36 -23.83
CA PRO A 2 -15.69 14.40 -23.48
C PRO A 2 -15.32 15.17 -24.75
N SER A 3 -15.19 16.48 -24.62
CA SER A 3 -14.89 17.40 -25.72
C SER A 3 -13.45 17.30 -26.29
N HIS A 4 -12.63 16.44 -25.71
CA HIS A 4 -11.23 16.24 -26.08
C HIS A 4 -10.94 14.76 -26.36
N ASP A 5 -10.21 14.48 -27.44
CA ASP A 5 -9.87 13.12 -27.91
C ASP A 5 -8.88 12.39 -27.00
N PHE A 6 -8.32 13.06 -25.99
CA PHE A 6 -7.42 12.48 -25.00
C PHE A 6 -7.60 13.16 -23.64
N TYR A 7 -7.37 12.43 -22.55
CA TYR A 7 -7.43 12.90 -21.16
C TYR A 7 -6.27 13.89 -20.92
N SER A 8 -6.44 15.13 -21.38
CA SER A 8 -5.41 16.17 -21.26
C SER A 8 -5.33 16.69 -19.81
N TYR A 9 -4.22 17.31 -19.47
CA TYR A 9 -4.04 18.00 -18.19
C TYR A 9 -5.16 19.02 -17.93
N ASP A 10 -5.57 19.74 -18.97
CA ASP A 10 -6.62 20.76 -18.89
C ASP A 10 -8.00 20.14 -18.60
N ALA A 11 -8.32 18.99 -19.21
CA ALA A 11 -9.55 18.25 -18.90
C ALA A 11 -9.57 17.68 -17.48
N LYS A 12 -8.39 17.44 -16.91
CA LYS A 12 -8.27 16.87 -15.55
C LYS A 12 -8.36 17.91 -14.43
N TYR A 13 -7.94 19.16 -14.70
CA TYR A 13 -7.74 20.16 -13.63
C TYR A 13 -8.38 21.54 -13.93
N ILE A 14 -8.74 21.87 -15.16
CA ILE A 14 -9.13 23.23 -15.55
C ILE A 14 -10.52 23.27 -16.24
N ASP A 15 -10.97 22.19 -16.87
CA ASP A 15 -12.22 22.17 -17.63
C ASP A 15 -13.41 21.88 -16.71
N GLU A 16 -14.30 22.87 -16.51
CA GLU A 16 -15.57 22.71 -15.80
C GLU A 16 -16.51 21.70 -16.48
N GLN A 17 -16.27 21.31 -17.73
CA GLN A 17 -16.99 20.28 -18.48
C GLN A 17 -16.28 18.91 -18.43
N GLY A 18 -15.15 18.80 -17.75
CA GLY A 18 -14.45 17.55 -17.46
C GLY A 18 -15.26 16.60 -16.58
N ALA A 19 -14.66 15.51 -16.13
CA ALA A 19 -15.32 14.56 -15.24
C ALA A 19 -15.70 15.24 -13.91
N ALA A 20 -16.99 15.31 -13.61
CA ALA A 20 -17.46 15.86 -12.35
C ALA A 20 -16.99 14.97 -11.18
N LEU A 21 -16.22 15.57 -10.27
CA LEU A 21 -15.78 14.91 -9.04
C LEU A 21 -16.91 15.02 -8.01
N LYS A 22 -17.34 13.89 -7.46
CA LYS A 22 -18.35 13.82 -6.39
C LYS A 22 -17.81 13.01 -5.23
N ILE A 23 -17.62 13.67 -4.08
CA ILE A 23 -17.14 13.05 -2.84
C ILE A 23 -18.12 13.42 -1.71
N PRO A 24 -18.76 12.44 -1.06
CA PRO A 24 -18.77 11.00 -1.39
C PRO A 24 -19.49 10.72 -2.71
N ALA A 25 -19.18 9.57 -3.33
CA ALA A 25 -19.84 9.10 -4.53
C ALA A 25 -21.33 8.77 -4.26
N ASP A 26 -22.18 8.92 -5.28
CA ASP A 26 -23.62 8.63 -5.19
C ASP A 26 -23.89 7.13 -5.39
N ILE A 27 -23.52 6.35 -4.40
CA ILE A 27 -23.65 4.91 -4.36
C ILE A 27 -24.22 4.49 -3.01
N THR A 28 -24.78 3.28 -2.92
CA THR A 28 -25.28 2.74 -1.65
C THR A 28 -24.15 2.41 -0.69
N ASP A 29 -24.41 2.43 0.62
CA ASP A 29 -23.42 2.07 1.65
C ASP A 29 -22.84 0.67 1.40
N ALA A 30 -23.68 -0.31 1.05
CA ALA A 30 -23.24 -1.66 0.76
C ALA A 30 -22.23 -1.73 -0.41
N VAL A 31 -22.41 -0.94 -1.46
CA VAL A 31 -21.47 -0.84 -2.59
C VAL A 31 -20.21 -0.11 -2.14
N SER A 32 -20.32 0.95 -1.35
CA SER A 32 -19.20 1.68 -0.79
C SER A 32 -18.31 0.78 0.08
N ASP A 33 -18.92 0.01 0.98
CA ASP A 33 -18.19 -0.92 1.86
C ASP A 33 -17.52 -2.03 1.07
N HIS A 34 -18.17 -2.56 0.05
CA HIS A 34 -17.56 -3.56 -0.84
C HIS A 34 -16.34 -3.00 -1.59
N ILE A 35 -16.42 -1.76 -2.09
CA ILE A 35 -15.29 -1.10 -2.77
C ILE A 35 -14.14 -0.87 -1.78
N ARG A 36 -14.42 -0.45 -0.55
CA ARG A 36 -13.39 -0.28 0.49
C ARG A 36 -12.71 -1.59 0.85
N ASP A 37 -13.48 -2.65 1.07
CA ASP A 37 -12.93 -3.99 1.33
C ASP A 37 -12.02 -4.45 0.17
N LEU A 38 -12.50 -4.30 -1.06
CA LEU A 38 -11.72 -4.66 -2.24
C LEU A 38 -10.44 -3.84 -2.36
N ALA A 39 -10.48 -2.53 -2.05
CA ALA A 39 -9.32 -1.66 -2.06
C ALA A 39 -8.28 -2.09 -1.00
N VAL A 40 -8.71 -2.39 0.23
CA VAL A 40 -7.83 -2.89 1.31
C VAL A 40 -7.18 -4.22 0.92
N ARG A 41 -7.97 -5.15 0.40
CA ARG A 41 -7.45 -6.46 -0.06
C ARG A 41 -6.46 -6.31 -1.21
N THR A 42 -6.72 -5.41 -2.17
CA THR A 42 -5.79 -5.12 -3.27
C THR A 42 -4.47 -4.59 -2.72
N PHE A 43 -4.53 -3.62 -1.81
CA PHE A 43 -3.36 -3.02 -1.17
C PHE A 43 -2.52 -4.09 -0.43
N GLN A 44 -3.16 -4.93 0.36
CA GLN A 44 -2.50 -6.01 1.12
C GLN A 44 -1.92 -7.10 0.22
N THR A 45 -2.66 -7.52 -0.82
CA THR A 45 -2.21 -8.59 -1.75
C THR A 45 -0.96 -8.17 -2.54
N LEU A 46 -0.82 -6.86 -2.80
CA LEU A 46 0.34 -6.30 -3.48
C LEU A 46 1.44 -5.84 -2.52
N GLU A 47 1.32 -6.20 -1.22
CA GLU A 47 2.29 -5.86 -0.18
C GLU A 47 2.64 -4.36 -0.14
N CYS A 48 1.63 -3.52 -0.42
CA CYS A 48 1.80 -2.07 -0.37
C CYS A 48 1.88 -1.59 1.08
N GLU A 49 2.65 -0.55 1.32
CA GLU A 49 2.81 0.05 2.65
C GLU A 49 2.66 1.58 2.59
N GLY A 50 2.30 2.17 3.72
CA GLY A 50 2.13 3.61 3.90
C GLY A 50 0.89 4.15 3.22
N LEU A 51 0.93 4.43 1.93
CA LEU A 51 -0.18 5.04 1.21
C LEU A 51 -0.43 4.38 -0.15
N GLY A 52 -1.68 4.45 -0.58
CA GLY A 52 -2.09 4.00 -1.91
C GLY A 52 -3.52 4.45 -2.21
N ARG A 53 -3.82 4.67 -3.49
CA ARG A 53 -5.17 4.92 -3.98
C ARG A 53 -5.53 3.81 -4.96
N VAL A 54 -6.59 3.08 -4.65
CA VAL A 54 -7.12 2.04 -5.54
C VAL A 54 -8.28 2.62 -6.32
N ASP A 55 -8.16 2.61 -7.64
CA ASP A 55 -9.19 3.10 -8.55
C ASP A 55 -9.99 1.90 -9.09
N CYS A 56 -11.32 2.03 -9.07
CA CYS A 56 -12.25 0.97 -9.44
C CYS A 56 -13.27 1.45 -10.47
N PHE A 57 -13.72 0.54 -11.31
CA PHE A 57 -14.90 0.74 -12.15
C PHE A 57 -16.12 0.07 -11.52
N LEU A 58 -17.20 0.83 -11.35
CA LEU A 58 -18.50 0.30 -10.97
C LEU A 58 -19.39 0.18 -12.21
N LYS A 59 -19.77 -1.05 -12.55
CA LYS A 59 -20.68 -1.33 -13.66
C LYS A 59 -22.15 -1.05 -13.27
N LYS A 60 -23.01 -0.93 -14.27
CA LYS A 60 -24.44 -0.75 -14.08
C LYS A 60 -25.14 -1.93 -13.38
N ASP A 61 -24.58 -3.11 -13.48
CA ASP A 61 -25.06 -4.34 -12.80
C ASP A 61 -24.56 -4.48 -11.36
N GLY A 62 -23.83 -3.47 -10.86
CA GLY A 62 -23.25 -3.47 -9.51
C GLY A 62 -21.90 -4.17 -9.40
N THR A 63 -21.37 -4.74 -10.47
CA THR A 63 -20.05 -5.37 -10.46
C THR A 63 -18.96 -4.32 -10.28
N VAL A 64 -18.05 -4.54 -9.34
CA VAL A 64 -16.87 -3.70 -9.10
C VAL A 64 -15.64 -4.36 -9.73
N ILE A 65 -14.86 -3.60 -10.49
CA ILE A 65 -13.61 -4.06 -11.11
C ILE A 65 -12.50 -3.12 -10.65
N VAL A 66 -11.43 -3.67 -10.05
CA VAL A 66 -10.22 -2.91 -9.76
C VAL A 66 -9.56 -2.55 -11.07
N ASN A 67 -9.23 -1.28 -11.24
CA ASN A 67 -8.51 -0.76 -12.40
C ASN A 67 -7.02 -0.70 -12.13
N GLU A 68 -6.63 0.05 -11.09
CA GLU A 68 -5.23 0.25 -10.75
C GLU A 68 -5.06 0.57 -9.26
N ILE A 69 -3.83 0.42 -8.78
CA ILE A 69 -3.37 0.99 -7.52
C ILE A 69 -2.26 2.01 -7.81
N ASN A 70 -2.41 3.20 -7.25
CA ASN A 70 -1.41 4.25 -7.30
C ASN A 70 -0.75 4.39 -5.92
N THR A 71 0.50 3.96 -5.80
CA THR A 71 1.28 3.96 -4.55
C THR A 71 1.97 5.28 -4.26
N ILE A 72 1.93 6.23 -5.21
CA ILE A 72 2.41 7.61 -5.03
C ILE A 72 1.32 8.57 -5.56
N PRO A 73 0.12 8.59 -4.94
CA PRO A 73 -0.96 9.46 -5.38
C PRO A 73 -0.58 10.92 -5.19
N GLY A 74 -1.14 11.79 -6.04
CA GLY A 74 -0.99 13.23 -5.86
C GLY A 74 -1.38 13.66 -4.45
N PHE A 75 -0.58 14.54 -3.84
CA PHE A 75 -0.69 14.89 -2.42
C PHE A 75 -0.75 16.42 -2.19
N THR A 76 -1.54 17.11 -3.03
CA THR A 76 -1.91 18.52 -2.81
C THR A 76 -3.30 18.60 -2.21
N GLN A 77 -3.68 19.74 -1.66
CA GLN A 77 -5.01 19.95 -1.08
C GLN A 77 -6.16 19.68 -2.06
N ILE A 78 -5.93 19.85 -3.36
CA ILE A 78 -6.91 19.54 -4.42
C ILE A 78 -6.82 18.12 -4.95
N SER A 79 -5.86 17.32 -4.48
CA SER A 79 -5.68 15.94 -4.93
C SER A 79 -6.73 15.01 -4.34
N MET A 80 -7.12 13.99 -5.11
CA MET A 80 -8.17 13.05 -4.70
C MET A 80 -7.83 12.30 -3.42
N TYR A 81 -6.58 11.89 -3.22
CA TYR A 81 -6.19 11.10 -2.07
C TYR A 81 -6.46 11.82 -0.73
N PRO A 82 -5.96 13.02 -0.47
CA PRO A 82 -6.29 13.73 0.76
C PRO A 82 -7.77 14.14 0.86
N GLN A 83 -8.44 14.46 -0.25
CA GLN A 83 -9.88 14.78 -0.21
C GLN A 83 -10.75 13.58 0.21
N LEU A 84 -10.39 12.36 -0.20
CA LEU A 84 -11.08 11.14 0.22
C LEU A 84 -10.89 10.87 1.71
N TRP A 85 -9.69 11.13 2.25
CA TRP A 85 -9.45 11.00 3.69
C TRP A 85 -10.18 12.07 4.50
N GLU A 86 -10.18 13.31 4.04
CA GLU A 86 -10.93 14.40 4.68
C GLU A 86 -12.44 14.10 4.72
N ALA A 87 -13.01 13.62 3.61
CA ALA A 87 -14.39 13.18 3.54
C ALA A 87 -14.69 11.96 4.45
N SER A 88 -13.67 11.19 4.79
CA SER A 88 -13.73 10.06 5.73
C SER A 88 -13.47 10.46 7.18
N GLY A 89 -13.27 11.75 7.46
CA GLY A 89 -13.08 12.30 8.81
C GLY A 89 -11.63 12.41 9.28
N LEU A 90 -10.64 12.19 8.39
CA LEU A 90 -9.22 12.38 8.70
C LEU A 90 -8.71 13.67 8.04
N PRO A 91 -8.47 14.75 8.81
CA PRO A 91 -7.97 16.02 8.30
C PRO A 91 -6.59 15.88 7.64
N TYR A 92 -6.27 16.79 6.72
CA TYR A 92 -5.02 16.77 5.96
C TYR A 92 -3.75 16.76 6.84
N SER A 93 -3.73 17.54 7.91
CA SER A 93 -2.61 17.58 8.88
C SER A 93 -2.40 16.24 9.58
N ASP A 94 -3.51 15.60 9.99
CA ASP A 94 -3.49 14.33 10.72
C ASP A 94 -3.11 13.18 9.78
N LEU A 95 -3.55 13.25 8.52
CA LEU A 95 -3.11 12.33 7.47
C LEU A 95 -1.59 12.39 7.28
N ILE A 96 -0.99 13.59 7.21
CA ILE A 96 0.46 13.75 7.10
C ILE A 96 1.15 13.15 8.32
N SER A 97 0.69 13.48 9.53
CA SER A 97 1.25 12.96 10.77
C SER A 97 1.23 11.43 10.79
N ARG A 98 0.09 10.84 10.42
CA ARG A 98 -0.05 9.37 10.38
C ARG A 98 0.86 8.71 9.35
N LEU A 99 1.07 9.31 8.19
CA LEU A 99 1.99 8.80 7.18
C LEU A 99 3.46 8.87 7.63
N ILE A 100 3.83 9.91 8.38
CA ILE A 100 5.17 10.02 8.97
C ILE A 100 5.36 8.92 10.04
N GLU A 101 4.38 8.71 10.91
CA GLU A 101 4.41 7.63 11.91
C GLU A 101 4.59 6.26 11.25
N LEU A 102 3.80 5.95 10.21
CA LEU A 102 3.92 4.70 9.46
C LEU A 102 5.30 4.53 8.81
N ALA A 103 5.91 5.61 8.34
CA ALA A 103 7.25 5.57 7.77
C ALA A 103 8.32 5.28 8.83
N ILE A 104 8.18 5.82 10.05
CA ILE A 104 9.06 5.54 11.18
C ILE A 104 8.89 4.09 11.64
N GLU A 105 7.65 3.63 11.85
CA GLU A 105 7.34 2.25 12.22
C GLU A 105 7.94 1.23 11.23
N ARG A 106 7.87 1.53 9.93
CA ARG A 106 8.47 0.71 8.89
C ARG A 106 9.99 0.69 9.00
N PHE A 107 10.60 1.86 9.13
CA PHE A 107 12.07 1.98 9.23
C PHE A 107 12.62 1.19 10.42
N GLU A 108 11.99 1.29 11.59
CA GLU A 108 12.37 0.56 12.79
C GLU A 108 12.26 -0.95 12.58
N ARG A 109 11.16 -1.43 12.00
CA ARG A 109 10.96 -2.84 11.66
C ARG A 109 12.01 -3.36 10.67
N ASP A 110 12.29 -2.60 9.64
CA ASP A 110 13.27 -2.99 8.61
C ASP A 110 14.69 -3.06 9.19
N GLN A 111 15.02 -2.22 10.19
CA GLN A 111 16.28 -2.28 10.94
C GLN A 111 16.36 -3.54 11.82
N GLU A 112 15.30 -3.85 12.57
CA GLU A 112 15.25 -5.06 13.38
C GLU A 112 15.41 -6.34 12.54
N LEU A 113 14.77 -6.38 11.37
CA LEU A 113 14.91 -7.50 10.43
C LEU A 113 16.34 -7.65 9.92
N ALA A 114 16.98 -6.55 9.54
CA ALA A 114 18.37 -6.58 9.08
C ALA A 114 19.34 -7.06 10.18
N GLU A 115 19.12 -6.66 11.44
CA GLU A 115 19.92 -7.14 12.57
C GLU A 115 19.76 -8.65 12.80
N LEU A 116 18.53 -9.17 12.68
CA LEU A 116 18.24 -10.59 12.81
C LEU A 116 18.83 -11.42 11.66
N GLU A 117 18.81 -10.90 10.44
CA GLU A 117 19.45 -11.53 9.29
C GLU A 117 20.97 -11.61 9.47
N ASP A 118 21.63 -10.54 9.89
CA ASP A 118 23.05 -10.50 10.21
C ASP A 118 23.42 -11.50 11.32
N GLU A 119 22.59 -11.63 12.34
CA GLU A 119 22.82 -12.60 13.42
C GLU A 119 22.66 -14.04 12.93
N ALA A 120 21.66 -14.32 12.11
CA ALA A 120 21.43 -15.63 11.49
C ALA A 120 22.64 -16.04 10.63
N GLU A 121 23.13 -15.15 9.76
CA GLU A 121 24.31 -15.40 8.93
C GLU A 121 25.58 -15.70 9.78
N ARG A 122 25.79 -14.97 10.88
CA ARG A 122 26.91 -15.21 11.80
C ARG A 122 26.81 -16.57 12.49
N LEU A 123 25.61 -17.02 12.83
CA LEU A 123 25.39 -18.32 13.46
C LEU A 123 25.61 -19.46 12.45
N GLU A 124 25.15 -19.32 11.22
CA GLU A 124 25.38 -20.28 10.15
C GLU A 124 26.88 -20.41 9.82
N ALA A 125 27.60 -19.28 9.72
CA ALA A 125 29.04 -19.30 9.51
C ALA A 125 29.77 -20.04 10.64
N LYS A 126 29.44 -19.79 11.91
CA LYS A 126 30.00 -20.52 13.06
C LYS A 126 29.70 -22.00 13.02
N GLN A 127 28.54 -22.40 12.55
CA GLN A 127 28.16 -23.81 12.46
C GLN A 127 28.93 -24.53 11.34
N SER A 128 29.21 -23.82 10.23
CA SER A 128 30.00 -24.37 9.12
C SER A 128 31.51 -24.56 9.46
N ASP A 129 32.03 -23.76 10.40
CA ASP A 129 33.41 -23.81 10.87
C ASP A 129 33.64 -24.90 11.94
N LEU A 130 32.61 -25.60 12.41
CA LEU A 130 32.79 -26.76 13.29
C LEU A 130 33.61 -27.84 12.57
N PRO A 131 34.75 -28.27 13.12
CA PRO A 131 35.61 -29.25 12.45
C PRO A 131 34.85 -30.51 12.10
N ARG A 132 34.92 -30.95 10.84
CA ARG A 132 34.32 -32.22 10.37
C ARG A 132 34.62 -33.40 11.28
N VAL A 133 35.74 -33.35 12.00
CA VAL A 133 36.19 -34.36 12.96
C VAL A 133 35.27 -34.45 14.19
N ALA A 134 34.76 -33.32 14.69
CA ALA A 134 33.82 -33.32 15.81
C ALA A 134 32.46 -33.94 15.42
N MET A 135 32.01 -33.69 14.20
CA MET A 135 30.78 -34.25 13.68
C MET A 135 30.88 -35.77 13.42
N GLN A 136 32.04 -36.27 12.98
CA GLN A 136 32.31 -37.69 12.83
C GLN A 136 32.41 -38.42 14.19
N ALA A 137 33.05 -37.82 15.20
CA ALA A 137 33.09 -38.37 16.55
C ALA A 137 31.73 -38.47 17.24
N MET A 138 30.86 -37.47 17.05
CA MET A 138 29.47 -37.52 17.53
C MET A 138 28.64 -38.57 16.83
N MET A 139 28.84 -38.80 15.52
CA MET A 139 28.12 -39.83 14.76
C MET A 139 28.65 -41.25 15.02
N ALA A 140 29.90 -41.40 15.44
CA ALA A 140 30.49 -42.69 15.79
C ALA A 140 30.19 -43.17 17.20
N GLY A 141 29.55 -42.31 18.07
CA GLY A 141 29.20 -42.68 19.44
C GLY A 141 30.45 -42.89 20.36
N GLU A 142 31.58 -42.24 20.03
CA GLU A 142 32.84 -42.37 20.77
C GLU A 142 33.04 -41.28 21.84
N LEU A 143 31.92 -40.64 22.30
CA LEU A 143 31.90 -39.71 23.43
C LEU A 143 30.88 -40.12 24.47
#